data_4453d19bb90e2437ac3165e93f9df388
#
_entry.id   4453d19bb90e2437ac3165e93f9df388
#
_cell.length_a   1.000
_cell.length_b   1.000
_cell.length_c   1.000
_cell.angle_alpha   90.00
_cell.angle_beta   90.00
_cell.angle_gamma   90.00
#
_symmetry.space_group_name_H-M   'P 1'
#
loop_
_entity.id
_entity.type
_entity.pdbx_description
1 polymer ?
#
loop_
_entity_poly.entity_id
_entity_poly.type
_entity_poly.pdbx_seq_one_letter_code
_entity_poly.pdbx_strand_id
1 'polypeptide(L)'
;HRSKPFVTVMDEVRSLTKELLNLPDRFEILYLQGGASLGFLTTAYNLIPEGGSAAYADTGTWSNKAIKEAKHLGNIEVVTSTKVSNYTGIPSIGQIDPKHSFLHFTSNNTIYGTQYKELPNNVGVPLVADMSSDIMSREFDASQFKLIYAGAQKNMGPAGTVMYAIDKDAIGKTGRDIPSYLDLGIHLSKDSMFNTPPVFSVFTTMLTMRWLK
;
A
#
# COMPACT_ATOMS: atom_id res chain seq x y z
N HIS A 1 20.72 4.34 13.55
CA HIS A 1 19.34 4.49 13.07
C HIS A 1 18.40 5.25 14.01
N ARG A 2 18.84 5.48 15.24
CA ARG A 2 18.10 6.28 16.27
C ARG A 2 18.83 7.57 16.65
N SER A 3 19.89 7.93 15.91
CA SER A 3 20.56 9.22 16.10
C SER A 3 19.68 10.37 15.62
N LYS A 4 19.86 11.56 16.22
CA LYS A 4 19.12 12.76 15.79
C LYS A 4 19.16 13.00 14.27
N PRO A 5 20.33 12.91 13.58
CA PRO A 5 20.37 13.10 12.14
C PRO A 5 19.47 12.13 11.37
N PHE A 6 19.38 10.85 11.76
CA PHE A 6 18.53 9.90 11.06
C PHE A 6 17.04 10.09 11.40
N VAL A 7 16.71 10.44 12.62
CA VAL A 7 15.32 10.83 12.97
C VAL A 7 14.87 11.97 12.07
N THR A 8 15.69 13.00 11.88
CA THR A 8 15.39 14.11 10.95
C THR A 8 15.16 13.62 9.52
N VAL A 9 15.96 12.66 9.03
CA VAL A 9 15.76 12.05 7.70
C VAL A 9 14.42 11.34 7.61
N MET A 10 14.05 10.56 8.63
CA MET A 10 12.78 9.84 8.67
C MET A 10 11.59 10.80 8.69
N ASP A 11 11.65 11.83 9.52
CA ASP A 11 10.59 12.83 9.62
C ASP A 11 10.43 13.59 8.29
N GLU A 12 11.53 13.95 7.66
CA GLU A 12 11.52 14.67 6.39
C GLU A 12 10.95 13.81 5.25
N VAL A 13 11.38 12.55 5.10
CA VAL A 13 10.86 11.70 4.03
C VAL A 13 9.36 11.44 4.19
N ARG A 14 8.87 11.28 5.43
CA ARG A 14 7.44 11.14 5.72
C ARG A 14 6.67 12.40 5.34
N SER A 15 7.16 13.55 5.73
CA SER A 15 6.55 14.86 5.42
C SER A 15 6.50 15.13 3.92
N LEU A 16 7.62 14.96 3.22
CA LEU A 16 7.71 15.13 1.77
C LEU A 16 6.77 14.18 1.03
N THR A 17 6.69 12.92 1.45
CA THR A 17 5.77 11.94 0.85
C THR A 17 4.32 12.35 1.02
N LYS A 18 3.94 12.80 2.22
CA LYS A 18 2.57 13.27 2.49
C LYS A 18 2.21 14.49 1.63
N GLU A 19 3.15 15.44 1.49
CA GLU A 19 2.99 16.63 0.65
C GLU A 19 2.89 16.28 -0.85
N LEU A 20 3.83 15.49 -1.38
CA LEU A 20 3.87 15.12 -2.80
C LEU A 20 2.66 14.31 -3.26
N LEU A 21 2.09 13.50 -2.38
CA LEU A 21 0.87 12.73 -2.65
C LEU A 21 -0.41 13.49 -2.30
N ASN A 22 -0.29 14.74 -1.82
CA ASN A 22 -1.42 15.58 -1.39
C ASN A 22 -2.41 14.81 -0.49
N LEU A 23 -1.86 14.09 0.52
CA LEU A 23 -2.66 13.22 1.37
C LEU A 23 -3.47 14.00 2.39
N PRO A 24 -4.73 13.60 2.66
CA PRO A 24 -5.52 14.12 3.77
C PRO A 24 -4.83 13.95 5.14
N ASP A 25 -5.14 14.80 6.10
CA ASP A 25 -4.51 14.82 7.44
C ASP A 25 -4.62 13.51 8.22
N ARG A 26 -5.66 12.71 7.95
CA ARG A 26 -5.84 11.39 8.56
C ARG A 26 -4.79 10.37 8.14
N PHE A 27 -4.04 10.64 7.06
CA PHE A 27 -2.99 9.72 6.60
C PHE A 27 -1.69 9.92 7.36
N GLU A 28 -1.06 8.79 7.69
CA GLU A 28 0.29 8.71 8.20
C GLU A 28 1.17 7.91 7.24
N ILE A 29 2.45 8.25 7.21
CA ILE A 29 3.44 7.61 6.34
C ILE A 29 4.37 6.72 7.16
N LEU A 30 4.57 5.49 6.69
CA LEU A 30 5.59 4.59 7.22
C LEU A 30 6.57 4.18 6.12
N TYR A 31 7.82 3.97 6.53
CA TYR A 31 8.88 3.38 5.72
C TYR A 31 9.42 2.14 6.43
N LEU A 32 9.06 0.96 5.91
CA LEU A 32 9.34 -0.34 6.56
C LEU A 32 10.17 -1.23 5.64
N GLN A 33 10.62 -2.36 6.17
CA GLN A 33 11.31 -3.40 5.44
C GLN A 33 10.32 -4.37 4.76
N GLY A 34 10.83 -5.27 3.92
CA GLY A 34 10.08 -6.39 3.35
C GLY A 34 9.53 -6.16 1.93
N GLY A 35 9.62 -4.95 1.40
CA GLY A 35 9.13 -4.59 0.08
C GLY A 35 7.62 -4.82 -0.07
N ALA A 36 7.11 -4.70 -1.30
CA ALA A 36 5.69 -4.90 -1.59
C ALA A 36 5.23 -6.34 -1.30
N SER A 37 6.13 -7.33 -1.34
CA SER A 37 5.76 -8.73 -1.05
C SER A 37 5.31 -8.91 0.40
N LEU A 38 6.00 -8.28 1.36
CA LEU A 38 5.51 -8.24 2.73
C LEU A 38 4.30 -7.32 2.85
N GLY A 39 4.22 -6.28 2.03
CA GLY A 39 3.07 -5.38 1.95
C GLY A 39 1.75 -6.10 1.66
N PHE A 40 1.76 -7.12 0.81
CA PHE A 40 0.57 -7.93 0.54
C PHE A 40 0.01 -8.56 1.81
N LEU A 41 0.88 -9.18 2.59
CA LEU A 41 0.53 -9.87 3.83
C LEU A 41 0.18 -8.88 4.95
N THR A 42 1.02 -7.87 5.17
CA THR A 42 0.84 -6.85 6.22
C THR A 42 -0.49 -6.10 6.03
N THR A 43 -0.82 -5.73 4.80
CA THR A 43 -2.09 -5.06 4.48
C THR A 43 -3.29 -5.96 4.84
N ALA A 44 -3.24 -7.23 4.46
CA ALA A 44 -4.30 -8.18 4.75
C ALA A 44 -4.49 -8.39 6.27
N TYR A 45 -3.40 -8.52 7.03
CA TYR A 45 -3.45 -8.64 8.50
C TYR A 45 -4.14 -7.44 9.17
N ASN A 46 -3.84 -6.24 8.69
CA ASN A 46 -4.29 -5.00 9.35
C ASN A 46 -5.65 -4.50 8.89
N LEU A 47 -6.19 -5.00 7.76
CA LEU A 47 -7.44 -4.48 7.19
C LEU A 47 -8.55 -5.52 6.98
N ILE A 48 -8.25 -6.83 7.00
CA ILE A 48 -9.29 -7.87 6.90
C ILE A 48 -9.68 -8.28 8.32
N PRO A 49 -10.93 -8.01 8.76
CA PRO A 49 -11.42 -8.46 10.06
C PRO A 49 -11.32 -9.97 10.22
N GLU A 50 -11.22 -10.45 11.44
CA GLU A 50 -11.31 -11.88 11.71
C GLU A 50 -12.67 -12.40 11.22
N GLY A 51 -12.65 -13.49 10.41
CA GLY A 51 -13.85 -14.00 9.76
C GLY A 51 -14.44 -13.10 8.65
N GLY A 52 -13.82 -11.94 8.38
CA GLY A 52 -14.28 -10.97 7.38
C GLY A 52 -13.90 -11.30 5.95
N SER A 53 -14.20 -10.36 5.05
CA SER A 53 -13.94 -10.50 3.61
C SER A 53 -13.38 -9.22 2.99
N ALA A 54 -12.69 -9.38 1.85
CA ALA A 54 -12.22 -8.28 1.02
C ALA A 54 -12.37 -8.62 -0.46
N ALA A 55 -12.55 -7.57 -1.28
CA ALA A 55 -12.62 -7.68 -2.72
C ALA A 55 -11.25 -7.40 -3.36
N TYR A 56 -10.90 -8.14 -4.40
CA TYR A 56 -9.64 -8.01 -5.12
C TYR A 56 -9.86 -7.99 -6.63
N ALA A 57 -9.13 -7.12 -7.32
CA ALA A 57 -9.02 -7.13 -8.78
C ALA A 57 -7.78 -7.92 -9.20
N ASP A 58 -7.96 -8.95 -10.03
CA ASP A 58 -6.85 -9.77 -10.59
C ASP A 58 -6.47 -9.26 -11.98
N THR A 59 -5.44 -8.44 -12.04
CA THR A 59 -4.97 -7.78 -13.26
C THR A 59 -3.53 -8.17 -13.64
N GLY A 60 -2.95 -9.16 -12.96
CA GLY A 60 -1.61 -9.64 -13.29
C GLY A 60 -0.92 -10.40 -12.17
N THR A 61 0.37 -10.65 -12.35
CA THR A 61 1.18 -11.44 -11.40
C THR A 61 1.17 -10.86 -10.00
N TRP A 62 1.27 -9.54 -9.86
CA TRP A 62 1.39 -8.89 -8.55
C TRP A 62 0.07 -8.91 -7.80
N SER A 63 -1.04 -8.59 -8.46
CA SER A 63 -2.37 -8.73 -7.87
C SER A 63 -2.68 -10.19 -7.47
N ASN A 64 -2.28 -11.16 -8.29
CA ASN A 64 -2.45 -12.58 -7.99
C ASN A 64 -1.67 -13.01 -6.72
N LYS A 65 -0.44 -12.49 -6.55
CA LYS A 65 0.33 -12.72 -5.32
C LYS A 65 -0.35 -12.10 -4.10
N ALA A 66 -0.85 -10.87 -4.21
CA ALA A 66 -1.58 -10.23 -3.11
C ALA A 66 -2.85 -11.02 -2.73
N ILE A 67 -3.61 -11.50 -3.72
CA ILE A 67 -4.77 -12.37 -3.52
C ILE A 67 -4.39 -13.65 -2.76
N LYS A 68 -3.25 -14.26 -3.15
CA LYS A 68 -2.79 -15.51 -2.54
C LYS A 68 -2.48 -15.31 -1.05
N GLU A 69 -1.77 -14.25 -0.70
CA GLU A 69 -1.47 -13.93 0.70
C GLU A 69 -2.74 -13.61 1.51
N ALA A 70 -3.64 -12.81 0.95
CA ALA A 70 -4.87 -12.44 1.62
C ALA A 70 -5.79 -13.63 1.92
N LYS A 71 -5.81 -14.66 1.08
CA LYS A 71 -6.59 -15.89 1.27
C LYS A 71 -6.25 -16.67 2.54
N HIS A 72 -5.07 -16.45 3.12
CA HIS A 72 -4.71 -17.02 4.42
C HIS A 72 -5.45 -16.36 5.59
N LEU A 73 -6.06 -15.18 5.37
CA LEU A 73 -6.55 -14.31 6.43
C LEU A 73 -8.06 -14.04 6.39
N GLY A 74 -8.75 -14.39 5.29
CA GLY A 74 -10.19 -14.16 5.21
C GLY A 74 -10.81 -14.64 3.91
N ASN A 75 -12.09 -14.34 3.74
CA ASN A 75 -12.83 -14.66 2.52
C ASN A 75 -12.50 -13.64 1.43
N ILE A 76 -11.74 -14.04 0.43
CA ILE A 76 -11.31 -13.16 -0.66
C ILE A 76 -12.13 -13.43 -1.90
N GLU A 77 -12.86 -12.41 -2.33
CA GLU A 77 -13.60 -12.42 -3.60
C GLU A 77 -12.78 -11.73 -4.69
N VAL A 78 -12.52 -12.44 -5.78
CA VAL A 78 -11.94 -11.84 -6.98
C VAL A 78 -13.09 -11.29 -7.81
N VAL A 79 -13.36 -10.00 -7.66
CA VAL A 79 -14.52 -9.33 -8.26
C VAL A 79 -14.37 -9.06 -9.75
N THR A 80 -13.14 -9.04 -10.23
CA THR A 80 -12.83 -8.92 -11.66
C THR A 80 -11.46 -9.52 -11.96
N SER A 81 -11.31 -10.09 -13.16
CA SER A 81 -10.03 -10.66 -13.61
C SER A 81 -9.89 -10.54 -15.13
N THR A 82 -8.71 -10.18 -15.60
CA THR A 82 -8.34 -10.19 -17.01
C THR A 82 -7.46 -11.40 -17.40
N LYS A 83 -7.41 -12.41 -16.54
CA LYS A 83 -6.60 -13.62 -16.75
C LYS A 83 -6.95 -14.37 -18.05
N VAL A 84 -8.23 -14.43 -18.40
CA VAL A 84 -8.69 -15.11 -19.63
C VAL A 84 -8.15 -14.45 -20.90
N SER A 85 -7.83 -13.16 -20.85
CA SER A 85 -7.18 -12.40 -21.94
C SER A 85 -5.67 -12.26 -21.73
N ASN A 86 -5.03 -13.12 -20.93
CA ASN A 86 -3.61 -13.03 -20.58
C ASN A 86 -3.20 -11.66 -20.04
N TYR A 87 -4.09 -11.00 -19.29
CA TYR A 87 -3.87 -9.69 -18.67
C TYR A 87 -3.50 -8.57 -19.67
N THR A 88 -4.03 -8.64 -20.90
CA THR A 88 -3.75 -7.64 -21.95
C THR A 88 -4.53 -6.33 -21.80
N GLY A 89 -5.34 -6.19 -20.75
CA GLY A 89 -6.14 -5.00 -20.50
C GLY A 89 -6.43 -4.79 -19.02
N ILE A 90 -7.04 -3.66 -18.72
CA ILE A 90 -7.51 -3.29 -17.38
C ILE A 90 -9.05 -3.38 -17.38
N PRO A 91 -9.64 -4.10 -16.41
CA PRO A 91 -11.08 -4.25 -16.32
C PRO A 91 -11.73 -3.00 -15.73
N SER A 92 -12.96 -2.74 -16.11
CA SER A 92 -13.83 -1.84 -15.35
C SER A 92 -14.21 -2.47 -14.02
N ILE A 93 -14.28 -1.66 -12.97
CA ILE A 93 -14.72 -2.10 -11.64
C ILE A 93 -16.04 -1.40 -11.33
N GLY A 94 -17.09 -2.18 -11.15
CA GLY A 94 -18.40 -1.71 -10.74
C GLY A 94 -18.53 -1.54 -9.23
N GLN A 95 -19.78 -1.46 -8.75
CA GLN A 95 -20.07 -1.41 -7.32
C GLN A 95 -19.67 -2.72 -6.64
N ILE A 96 -19.02 -2.61 -5.50
CA ILE A 96 -18.57 -3.73 -4.66
C ILE A 96 -19.57 -3.93 -3.53
N ASP A 97 -19.88 -5.18 -3.23
CA ASP A 97 -20.74 -5.54 -2.11
C ASP A 97 -20.15 -4.95 -0.80
N PRO A 98 -20.92 -4.15 -0.03
CA PRO A 98 -20.46 -3.54 1.21
C PRO A 98 -20.11 -4.54 2.34
N LYS A 99 -20.37 -5.83 2.15
CA LYS A 99 -19.83 -6.88 3.04
C LYS A 99 -18.31 -6.92 3.06
N HIS A 100 -17.65 -6.44 1.98
CA HIS A 100 -16.19 -6.41 1.87
C HIS A 100 -15.61 -5.18 2.56
N SER A 101 -14.53 -5.37 3.31
CA SER A 101 -13.85 -4.31 4.07
C SER A 101 -13.18 -3.28 3.16
N PHE A 102 -12.77 -3.69 1.96
CA PHE A 102 -12.11 -2.86 0.96
C PHE A 102 -12.05 -3.56 -0.40
N LEU A 103 -11.72 -2.78 -1.44
CA LEU A 103 -11.27 -3.26 -2.74
C LEU A 103 -9.75 -3.08 -2.85
N HIS A 104 -9.02 -4.18 -3.08
CA HIS A 104 -7.60 -4.13 -3.41
C HIS A 104 -7.36 -4.21 -4.93
N PHE A 105 -6.46 -3.36 -5.44
CA PHE A 105 -6.00 -3.41 -6.82
C PHE A 105 -4.50 -3.07 -6.95
N THR A 106 -3.91 -3.47 -8.07
CA THR A 106 -2.54 -3.10 -8.45
C THR A 106 -2.62 -2.07 -9.56
N SER A 107 -2.17 -0.84 -9.29
CA SER A 107 -2.36 0.31 -10.18
C SER A 107 -1.64 0.18 -11.52
N ASN A 108 -0.46 -0.46 -11.53
CA ASN A 108 0.36 -0.69 -12.71
C ASN A 108 1.00 -2.09 -12.69
N ASN A 109 0.69 -2.88 -13.70
CA ASN A 109 1.15 -4.26 -13.85
C ASN A 109 2.38 -4.31 -14.78
N THR A 110 3.55 -4.15 -14.23
CA THR A 110 4.82 -4.01 -14.97
C THR A 110 5.17 -5.18 -15.89
N ILE A 111 4.76 -6.41 -15.54
CA ILE A 111 5.04 -7.61 -16.35
C ILE A 111 4.20 -7.61 -17.62
N TYR A 112 2.95 -7.16 -17.53
CA TYR A 112 2.01 -7.18 -18.66
C TYR A 112 1.89 -5.84 -19.38
N GLY A 113 2.52 -4.79 -18.84
CA GLY A 113 2.48 -3.43 -19.41
C GLY A 113 1.10 -2.77 -19.34
N THR A 114 0.27 -3.15 -18.37
CA THR A 114 -1.08 -2.59 -18.20
C THR A 114 -1.17 -1.71 -16.95
N GLN A 115 -1.83 -0.57 -17.08
CA GLN A 115 -1.97 0.43 -16.02
C GLN A 115 -3.39 0.99 -16.00
N TYR A 116 -3.94 1.19 -14.81
CA TYR A 116 -5.16 1.96 -14.64
C TYR A 116 -4.92 3.42 -15.05
N LYS A 117 -5.52 3.86 -16.15
CA LYS A 117 -5.45 5.28 -16.57
C LYS A 117 -6.24 6.16 -15.60
N GLU A 118 -7.41 5.68 -15.22
CA GLU A 118 -8.23 6.24 -14.16
C GLU A 118 -8.29 5.20 -13.03
N LEU A 119 -7.99 5.62 -11.82
CA LEU A 119 -8.07 4.73 -10.66
C LEU A 119 -9.54 4.43 -10.35
N PRO A 120 -9.84 3.25 -9.79
CA PRO A 120 -11.18 2.95 -9.29
C PRO A 120 -11.66 4.06 -8.38
N ASN A 121 -12.93 4.44 -8.53
CA ASN A 121 -13.55 5.54 -7.80
C ASN A 121 -15.01 5.24 -7.50
N ASN A 122 -15.51 5.64 -6.34
CA ASN A 122 -16.92 5.48 -5.93
C ASN A 122 -17.45 4.05 -6.09
N VAL A 123 -16.64 3.05 -5.74
CA VAL A 123 -16.98 1.62 -5.90
C VAL A 123 -17.80 1.05 -4.74
N GLY A 124 -18.22 1.87 -3.76
CA GLY A 124 -19.06 1.46 -2.63
C GLY A 124 -18.30 0.98 -1.40
N VAL A 125 -17.00 0.71 -1.51
CA VAL A 125 -16.11 0.32 -0.41
C VAL A 125 -14.80 1.11 -0.49
N PRO A 126 -14.05 1.24 0.62
CA PRO A 126 -12.73 1.88 0.60
C PRO A 126 -11.73 1.17 -0.31
N LEU A 127 -10.75 1.92 -0.80
CA LEU A 127 -9.69 1.43 -1.67
C LEU A 127 -8.42 1.07 -0.92
N VAL A 128 -7.75 0.04 -1.41
CA VAL A 128 -6.38 -0.35 -1.02
C VAL A 128 -5.59 -0.61 -2.29
N ALA A 129 -4.38 -0.07 -2.41
CA ALA A 129 -3.61 -0.20 -3.64
C ALA A 129 -2.15 -0.58 -3.42
N ASP A 130 -1.66 -1.47 -4.30
CA ASP A 130 -0.26 -1.60 -4.64
C ASP A 130 0.08 -0.61 -5.76
N MET A 131 0.83 0.43 -5.42
CA MET A 131 1.30 1.46 -6.35
C MET A 131 2.82 1.40 -6.55
N SER A 132 3.46 0.28 -6.31
CA SER A 132 4.94 0.15 -6.29
C SER A 132 5.61 0.67 -7.55
N SER A 133 4.98 0.57 -8.71
CA SER A 133 5.63 0.92 -9.99
C SER A 133 5.24 2.29 -10.54
N ASP A 134 4.20 2.92 -10.04
CA ASP A 134 3.70 4.20 -10.57
C ASP A 134 3.34 5.24 -9.51
N ILE A 135 3.64 4.97 -8.24
CA ILE A 135 3.50 5.99 -7.18
C ILE A 135 4.29 7.25 -7.54
N MET A 136 3.73 8.42 -7.28
CA MET A 136 4.32 9.73 -7.60
C MET A 136 4.58 10.00 -9.10
N SER A 137 4.03 9.20 -10.01
CA SER A 137 4.11 9.46 -11.44
C SER A 137 2.99 10.36 -11.95
N ARG A 138 1.97 10.57 -11.15
CA ARG A 138 0.80 11.41 -11.44
C ARG A 138 0.05 11.76 -10.16
N GLU A 139 -0.74 12.82 -10.21
CA GLU A 139 -1.69 13.16 -9.16
C GLU A 139 -2.90 12.21 -9.16
N PHE A 140 -3.47 11.97 -7.99
CA PHE A 140 -4.70 11.22 -7.79
C PHE A 140 -5.39 11.64 -6.50
N ASP A 141 -6.69 11.40 -6.41
CA ASP A 141 -7.45 11.64 -5.18
C ASP A 141 -7.31 10.46 -4.21
N ALA A 142 -6.68 10.72 -3.06
CA ALA A 142 -6.49 9.73 -2.00
C ALA A 142 -7.69 9.62 -1.03
N SER A 143 -8.75 10.40 -1.22
CA SER A 143 -9.87 10.51 -0.26
C SER A 143 -10.59 9.19 0.02
N GLN A 144 -10.60 8.25 -0.93
CA GLN A 144 -11.28 6.96 -0.81
C GLN A 144 -10.36 5.80 -0.37
N PHE A 145 -9.07 6.09 -0.19
CA PHE A 145 -8.12 5.05 0.22
C PHE A 145 -8.08 4.88 1.73
N LYS A 146 -7.94 3.64 2.18
CA LYS A 146 -7.53 3.28 3.54
C LYS A 146 -6.05 3.03 3.65
N LEU A 147 -5.45 2.49 2.59
CA LEU A 147 -4.03 2.19 2.57
C LEU A 147 -3.52 2.15 1.12
N ILE A 148 -2.36 2.76 0.92
CA ILE A 148 -1.56 2.65 -0.28
C ILE A 148 -0.19 2.12 0.16
N TYR A 149 0.34 1.13 -0.53
CA TYR A 149 1.73 0.72 -0.31
C TYR A 149 2.51 0.70 -1.62
N ALA A 150 3.81 0.94 -1.50
CA ALA A 150 4.71 0.98 -2.65
C ALA A 150 6.13 0.55 -2.26
N GLY A 151 6.64 -0.50 -2.90
CA GLY A 151 8.06 -0.84 -2.81
C GLY A 151 8.90 0.26 -3.48
N ALA A 152 9.91 0.77 -2.79
CA ALA A 152 10.66 1.94 -3.25
C ALA A 152 11.50 1.71 -4.53
N GLN A 153 11.87 0.45 -4.81
CA GLN A 153 12.87 0.06 -5.83
C GLN A 153 12.52 0.41 -7.28
N LYS A 154 11.37 1.01 -7.54
CA LYS A 154 10.97 1.40 -8.90
C LYS A 154 10.98 2.92 -9.04
N ASN A 155 10.03 3.62 -8.45
CA ASN A 155 9.85 5.05 -8.68
C ASN A 155 10.28 5.96 -7.52
N MET A 156 10.60 5.41 -6.35
CA MET A 156 10.91 6.20 -5.15
C MET A 156 12.40 6.19 -4.77
N GLY A 157 13.14 5.13 -5.11
CA GLY A 157 14.53 5.00 -4.68
C GLY A 157 15.07 3.57 -4.82
N PRO A 158 16.08 3.18 -4.02
CA PRO A 158 16.66 1.85 -4.06
C PRO A 158 15.75 0.80 -3.39
N ALA A 159 16.05 -0.47 -3.65
CA ALA A 159 15.46 -1.57 -2.89
C ALA A 159 15.78 -1.47 -1.39
N GLY A 160 14.96 -2.10 -0.56
CA GLY A 160 15.18 -2.23 0.89
C GLY A 160 14.12 -1.56 1.75
N THR A 161 13.29 -0.69 1.18
CA THR A 161 12.16 -0.11 1.91
C THR A 161 10.87 -0.21 1.12
N VAL A 162 9.76 -0.25 1.85
CA VAL A 162 8.40 -0.12 1.35
C VAL A 162 7.73 1.05 2.08
N MET A 163 7.09 1.91 1.32
CA MET A 163 6.27 3.01 1.83
C MET A 163 4.84 2.50 2.05
N TYR A 164 4.24 2.92 3.16
CA TYR A 164 2.81 2.82 3.40
C TYR A 164 2.25 4.22 3.67
N ALA A 165 1.22 4.60 2.94
CA ALA A 165 0.35 5.72 3.28
C ALA A 165 -0.94 5.14 3.86
N ILE A 166 -1.24 5.44 5.12
CA ILE A 166 -2.25 4.73 5.91
C ILE A 166 -3.24 5.72 6.50
N ASP A 167 -4.52 5.50 6.26
CA ASP A 167 -5.57 6.11 7.09
C ASP A 167 -5.46 5.52 8.49
N LYS A 168 -4.95 6.30 9.45
CA LYS A 168 -4.71 5.85 10.84
C LYS A 168 -5.97 5.33 11.52
N ASP A 169 -7.15 5.83 11.12
CA ASP A 169 -8.42 5.40 11.67
C ASP A 169 -8.86 4.02 11.17
N ALA A 170 -8.20 3.46 10.16
CA ALA A 170 -8.47 2.11 9.67
C ALA A 170 -7.73 1.00 10.45
N ILE A 171 -6.71 1.35 11.24
CA ILE A 171 -5.83 0.39 11.92
C ILE A 171 -6.39 0.01 13.30
N GLY A 172 -6.06 -1.22 13.74
CA GLY A 172 -6.46 -1.74 15.05
C GLY A 172 -7.94 -2.19 15.14
N LYS A 173 -8.61 -2.42 14.00
CA LYS A 173 -10.05 -2.75 13.95
C LYS A 173 -10.37 -4.16 13.48
N THR A 174 -9.35 -5.00 13.27
CA THR A 174 -9.56 -6.34 12.69
C THR A 174 -9.98 -7.40 13.70
N GLY A 175 -9.79 -7.15 15.00
CA GLY A 175 -10.01 -8.14 16.06
C GLY A 175 -8.96 -9.27 16.08
N ARG A 176 -7.93 -9.19 15.22
CA ARG A 176 -6.88 -10.21 15.11
C ARG A 176 -5.77 -9.98 16.12
N ASP A 177 -5.19 -11.07 16.59
CA ASP A 177 -3.86 -11.06 17.19
C ASP A 177 -2.81 -11.00 16.06
N ILE A 178 -2.22 -9.81 15.88
CA ILE A 178 -1.26 -9.56 14.81
C ILE A 178 0.16 -9.63 15.37
N PRO A 179 1.05 -10.46 14.78
CA PRO A 179 2.46 -10.45 15.17
C PRO A 179 3.04 -9.03 15.12
N SER A 180 3.72 -8.61 16.17
CA SER A 180 4.13 -7.21 16.38
C SER A 180 4.91 -6.61 15.19
N TYR A 181 5.67 -7.41 14.45
CA TYR A 181 6.37 -6.95 13.25
C TYR A 181 5.42 -6.62 12.08
N LEU A 182 4.25 -7.23 12.04
CA LEU A 182 3.23 -7.00 11.00
C LEU A 182 2.16 -6.00 11.43
N ASP A 183 2.14 -5.62 12.70
CA ASP A 183 1.16 -4.69 13.25
C ASP A 183 1.54 -3.24 12.88
N LEU A 184 0.79 -2.66 11.94
CA LEU A 184 0.98 -1.27 11.50
C LEU A 184 0.71 -0.27 12.62
N GLY A 185 -0.14 -0.58 13.59
CA GLY A 185 -0.37 0.26 14.76
C GLY A 185 0.88 0.42 15.61
N ILE A 186 1.64 -0.65 15.81
CA ILE A 186 2.93 -0.60 16.51
C ILE A 186 3.93 0.26 15.71
N HIS A 187 4.02 0.08 14.40
CA HIS A 187 4.90 0.87 13.54
C HIS A 187 4.53 2.35 13.52
N LEU A 188 3.23 2.68 13.53
CA LEU A 188 2.72 4.05 13.64
C LEU A 188 3.16 4.69 14.96
N SER A 189 3.01 3.98 16.08
CA SER A 189 3.41 4.49 17.43
C SER A 189 4.91 4.69 17.60
N LYS A 190 5.73 4.21 16.67
CA LYS A 190 7.20 4.27 16.70
C LYS A 190 7.79 4.99 15.48
N ASP A 191 6.99 5.70 14.71
CA ASP A 191 7.43 6.48 13.55
C ASP A 191 8.34 5.69 12.60
N SER A 192 7.94 4.46 12.25
CA SER A 192 8.69 3.50 11.43
C SER A 192 9.96 2.93 12.09
N MET A 193 10.23 3.24 13.36
CA MET A 193 11.46 2.84 14.04
C MET A 193 11.22 1.83 15.19
N PHE A 194 10.18 1.00 15.07
CA PHE A 194 9.95 -0.12 15.98
C PHE A 194 11.15 -1.06 16.01
N ASN A 195 11.63 -1.47 14.84
CA ASN A 195 12.91 -2.15 14.65
C ASN A 195 13.88 -1.27 13.85
N THR A 196 15.10 -1.73 13.60
CA THR A 196 16.09 -0.98 12.82
C THR A 196 15.61 -0.76 11.39
N PRO A 197 15.34 0.48 10.95
CA PRO A 197 14.91 0.77 9.59
C PRO A 197 16.05 0.59 8.57
N PRO A 198 15.75 0.42 7.28
CA PRO A 198 16.74 0.34 6.22
C PRO A 198 17.33 1.74 5.92
N VAL A 199 18.21 2.21 6.77
CA VAL A 199 18.74 3.58 6.85
C VAL A 199 19.14 4.14 5.50
N PHE A 200 19.96 3.41 4.73
CA PHE A 200 20.44 3.86 3.42
C PHE A 200 19.30 4.04 2.43
N SER A 201 18.39 3.07 2.36
CA SER A 201 17.25 3.12 1.43
C SER A 201 16.30 4.28 1.77
N VAL A 202 16.03 4.50 3.05
CA VAL A 202 15.20 5.63 3.51
C VAL A 202 15.87 6.96 3.19
N PHE A 203 17.17 7.08 3.46
CA PHE A 203 17.93 8.30 3.16
C PHE A 203 17.90 8.63 1.66
N THR A 204 18.16 7.62 0.80
CA THR A 204 18.16 7.83 -0.66
C THR A 204 16.75 8.16 -1.16
N THR A 205 15.72 7.51 -0.62
CA THR A 205 14.33 7.85 -0.93
C THR A 205 14.01 9.31 -0.54
N MET A 206 14.48 9.78 0.61
CA MET A 206 14.32 11.17 1.01
C MET A 206 14.95 12.14 -0.01
N LEU A 207 16.13 11.81 -0.54
CA LEU A 207 16.77 12.62 -1.59
C LEU A 207 15.95 12.64 -2.89
N THR A 208 15.35 11.51 -3.27
CA THR A 208 14.43 11.44 -4.41
C THR A 208 13.19 12.32 -4.18
N MET A 209 12.61 12.29 -2.99
CA MET A 209 11.45 13.13 -2.65
C MET A 209 11.78 14.62 -2.71
N ARG A 210 12.97 15.01 -2.26
CA ARG A 210 13.47 16.39 -2.39
C ARG A 210 13.61 16.83 -3.85
N TRP A 211 14.08 15.93 -4.70
CA TRP A 211 14.24 16.19 -6.13
C TRP A 211 12.89 16.32 -6.84
N LEU A 212 11.87 15.53 -6.42
CA LEU A 212 10.52 15.58 -6.99
C LEU A 212 9.77 16.86 -6.60
N LYS A 213 10.05 17.44 -5.44
CA LYS A 213 9.48 18.71 -4.97
C LYS A 213 10.07 19.90 -5.72
#